data_02becc4219c4d0e5d3e027550cb0f7f2
#
_entry.id   02becc4219c4d0e5d3e027550cb0f7f2
#
_cell.length_a   1.000
_cell.length_b   1.000
_cell.length_c   1.000
_cell.angle_alpha   90.00
_cell.angle_beta   90.00
_cell.angle_gamma   90.00
#
_symmetry.space_group_name_H-M   'P 1'
#
loop_
_entity.id
_entity.type
_entity.pdbx_description
1 polymer ?
#
loop_
_entity_poly.entity_id
_entity_poly.type
_entity_poly.pdbx_seq_one_letter_code
_entity_poly.pdbx_strand_id
1 'polypeptide(L)'
;ALLVGLAAAKSFAWAHHLPLIPVNHMAGHLMAAQSVEKLEYPLLALLVSGGHTELVYVSEAGDYQIVGETRDDAVGEAYDKVGRVMGLTYPAGREIDELAHKGQDIYDFPRAMIKEDNLEFSFSGLKSAFINLCHNAEQRGESLSKENLAASFQAAVLDILMAKTKKALEKYPVKTLVVAGGVAANQGLRERLAAEMTDIKVIIPPLRLCGDNAGMIAYASVSEWNKGNLATLSLNAKPSLAFDTMEE
;
A
#
# COMPACT_ATOMS: atom_id res chain seq x y z
N ALA A 1 -18.86 9.63 -2.12
CA ALA A 1 -19.08 8.20 -2.44
C ALA A 1 -19.25 7.36 -1.18
N LEU A 2 -18.44 7.51 -0.13
CA LEU A 2 -18.49 6.70 1.11
C LEU A 2 -19.88 6.68 1.77
N LEU A 3 -20.56 7.83 1.85
CA LEU A 3 -21.88 7.96 2.49
C LEU A 3 -22.95 7.12 1.80
N VAL A 4 -22.87 6.92 0.49
CA VAL A 4 -23.85 6.13 -0.26
C VAL A 4 -23.76 4.65 0.15
N GLY A 5 -22.53 4.09 0.18
CA GLY A 5 -22.31 2.71 0.61
C GLY A 5 -22.69 2.49 2.08
N LEU A 6 -22.31 3.44 2.96
CA LEU A 6 -22.66 3.36 4.37
C LEU A 6 -24.18 3.43 4.59
N ALA A 7 -24.89 4.34 3.89
CA ALA A 7 -26.35 4.43 3.99
C ALA A 7 -27.03 3.14 3.51
N ALA A 8 -26.56 2.56 2.42
CA ALA A 8 -27.08 1.29 1.92
C ALA A 8 -26.85 0.15 2.94
N ALA A 9 -25.65 0.04 3.52
CA ALA A 9 -25.33 -0.97 4.53
C ALA A 9 -26.21 -0.82 5.78
N LYS A 10 -26.38 0.40 6.29
CA LYS A 10 -27.25 0.70 7.43
C LYS A 10 -28.71 0.35 7.16
N SER A 11 -29.22 0.73 5.98
CA SER A 11 -30.60 0.44 5.59
C SER A 11 -30.84 -1.08 5.50
N PHE A 12 -29.89 -1.81 4.94
CA PHE A 12 -29.95 -3.26 4.85
C PHE A 12 -29.92 -3.92 6.24
N ALA A 13 -28.97 -3.51 7.09
CA ALA A 13 -28.85 -4.02 8.45
C ALA A 13 -30.12 -3.75 9.26
N TRP A 14 -30.68 -2.54 9.17
CA TRP A 14 -31.90 -2.16 9.85
C TRP A 14 -33.11 -2.99 9.37
N ALA A 15 -33.31 -3.11 8.05
CA ALA A 15 -34.45 -3.81 7.46
C ALA A 15 -34.45 -5.32 7.77
N HIS A 16 -33.26 -5.91 7.95
CA HIS A 16 -33.10 -7.34 8.21
C HIS A 16 -32.73 -7.67 9.66
N HIS A 17 -32.73 -6.69 10.56
CA HIS A 17 -32.33 -6.85 11.98
C HIS A 17 -30.95 -7.49 12.14
N LEU A 18 -30.00 -7.12 11.27
CA LEU A 18 -28.64 -7.63 11.29
C LEU A 18 -27.73 -6.67 12.06
N PRO A 19 -26.69 -7.21 12.76
CA PRO A 19 -25.68 -6.38 13.38
C PRO A 19 -24.84 -5.66 12.32
N LEU A 20 -24.41 -4.43 12.63
CA LEU A 20 -23.52 -3.63 11.81
C LEU A 20 -22.11 -3.70 12.40
N ILE A 21 -21.13 -4.14 11.62
CA ILE A 21 -19.74 -4.28 12.04
C ILE A 21 -18.92 -3.17 11.40
N PRO A 22 -18.31 -2.27 12.20
CA PRO A 22 -17.40 -1.25 11.69
C PRO A 22 -16.07 -1.88 11.30
N VAL A 23 -15.50 -1.49 10.15
CA VAL A 23 -14.22 -2.01 9.68
C VAL A 23 -13.34 -0.86 9.22
N ASN A 24 -12.09 -0.85 9.67
CA ASN A 24 -11.06 0.04 9.13
C ASN A 24 -10.65 -0.44 7.73
N HIS A 25 -10.56 0.49 6.77
CA HIS A 25 -10.24 0.20 5.38
C HIS A 25 -8.84 -0.44 5.22
N MET A 26 -7.84 0.06 5.94
CA MET A 26 -6.47 -0.46 5.87
C MET A 26 -6.34 -1.84 6.53
N ALA A 27 -7.11 -2.09 7.62
CA ALA A 27 -7.27 -3.43 8.16
C ALA A 27 -7.87 -4.39 7.12
N GLY A 28 -8.81 -3.90 6.30
CA GLY A 28 -9.34 -4.65 5.16
C GLY A 28 -8.25 -5.13 4.22
N HIS A 29 -7.40 -4.21 3.74
CA HIS A 29 -6.27 -4.56 2.86
C HIS A 29 -5.33 -5.60 3.49
N LEU A 30 -4.97 -5.43 4.76
CA LEU A 30 -4.12 -6.39 5.48
C LEU A 30 -4.78 -7.77 5.56
N MET A 31 -6.04 -7.79 5.99
CA MET A 31 -6.77 -9.04 6.23
C MET A 31 -7.15 -9.77 4.93
N ALA A 32 -7.08 -9.12 3.75
CA ALA A 32 -7.20 -9.79 2.46
C ALA A 32 -6.15 -10.91 2.27
N ALA A 33 -5.02 -10.83 2.97
CA ALA A 33 -3.99 -11.88 2.98
C ALA A 33 -4.51 -13.22 3.54
N GLN A 34 -5.55 -13.22 4.38
CA GLN A 34 -6.20 -14.45 4.85
C GLN A 34 -6.89 -15.25 3.73
N SER A 35 -7.09 -14.66 2.56
CA SER A 35 -7.56 -15.40 1.38
C SER A 35 -6.53 -16.40 0.84
N VAL A 36 -5.26 -16.22 1.20
CA VAL A 36 -4.16 -17.13 0.82
C VAL A 36 -4.00 -18.21 1.88
N GLU A 37 -3.89 -17.78 3.14
CA GLU A 37 -3.74 -18.69 4.29
C GLU A 37 -4.05 -17.97 5.60
N LYS A 38 -4.24 -18.73 6.67
CA LYS A 38 -4.43 -18.20 8.02
C LYS A 38 -3.18 -17.43 8.46
N LEU A 39 -3.36 -16.19 8.90
CA LEU A 39 -2.27 -15.36 9.40
C LEU A 39 -1.80 -15.85 10.77
N GLU A 40 -0.48 -15.91 10.93
CA GLU A 40 0.20 -16.19 12.19
C GLU A 40 0.78 -14.91 12.77
N TYR A 41 0.57 -14.67 14.04
CA TYR A 41 1.00 -13.47 14.76
C TYR A 41 2.18 -13.79 15.70
N PRO A 42 3.05 -12.82 16.02
CA PRO A 42 3.08 -11.50 15.47
C PRO A 42 3.53 -11.48 14.00
N LEU A 43 3.10 -10.48 13.25
CA LEU A 43 3.51 -10.26 11.87
C LEU A 43 3.86 -8.80 11.60
N LEU A 44 4.59 -8.55 10.52
CA LEU A 44 4.78 -7.21 9.96
C LEU A 44 3.98 -7.09 8.67
N ALA A 45 3.35 -5.94 8.44
CA ALA A 45 2.68 -5.65 7.18
C ALA A 45 3.28 -4.42 6.51
N LEU A 46 3.53 -4.53 5.19
CA LEU A 46 3.80 -3.41 4.30
C LEU A 46 2.51 -3.10 3.55
N LEU A 47 1.87 -2.00 3.89
CA LEU A 47 0.64 -1.53 3.26
C LEU A 47 0.99 -0.45 2.24
N VAL A 48 0.74 -0.71 0.96
CA VAL A 48 1.11 0.13 -0.17
C VAL A 48 -0.07 0.34 -1.11
N SER A 49 -0.63 1.53 -1.08
CA SER A 49 -1.83 1.88 -1.84
C SER A 49 -1.71 3.27 -2.51
N GLY A 50 -2.77 3.72 -3.15
CA GLY A 50 -2.86 5.07 -3.72
C GLY A 50 -2.78 6.18 -2.67
N GLY A 51 -3.24 5.93 -1.44
CA GLY A 51 -3.30 6.92 -0.36
C GLY A 51 -2.40 6.63 0.84
N HIS A 52 -1.84 5.41 0.95
CA HIS A 52 -1.09 5.00 2.13
C HIS A 52 0.21 4.28 1.75
N THR A 53 1.24 4.50 2.54
CA THR A 53 2.48 3.72 2.53
C THR A 53 2.92 3.59 3.98
N GLU A 54 2.69 2.41 4.55
CA GLU A 54 2.81 2.17 5.99
C GLU A 54 3.47 0.83 6.27
N LEU A 55 4.27 0.78 7.32
CA LEU A 55 4.72 -0.43 7.99
C LEU A 55 3.92 -0.58 9.27
N VAL A 56 3.24 -1.71 9.41
CA VAL A 56 2.35 -1.99 10.55
C VAL A 56 2.83 -3.27 11.23
N TYR A 57 3.14 -3.17 12.51
CA TYR A 57 3.35 -4.34 13.37
C TYR A 57 2.00 -4.79 13.92
N VAL A 58 1.74 -6.08 13.85
CA VAL A 58 0.49 -6.68 14.32
C VAL A 58 0.84 -7.75 15.34
N SER A 59 0.60 -7.47 16.61
CA SER A 59 0.91 -8.39 17.71
C SER A 59 -0.07 -9.58 17.76
N GLU A 60 -1.35 -9.29 17.51
CA GLU A 60 -2.46 -10.23 17.41
C GLU A 60 -3.56 -9.69 16.48
N ALA A 61 -4.56 -10.51 16.19
CA ALA A 61 -5.65 -10.13 15.30
C ALA A 61 -6.41 -8.88 15.82
N GLY A 62 -6.33 -7.78 15.07
CA GLY A 62 -6.99 -6.52 15.40
C GLY A 62 -6.20 -5.60 16.33
N ASP A 63 -4.95 -5.93 16.67
CA ASP A 63 -4.01 -5.03 17.34
C ASP A 63 -2.96 -4.55 16.34
N TYR A 64 -3.11 -3.31 15.89
CA TYR A 64 -2.31 -2.71 14.82
C TYR A 64 -1.49 -1.54 15.35
N GLN A 65 -0.18 -1.59 15.15
CA GLN A 65 0.74 -0.51 15.49
C GLN A 65 1.44 -0.03 14.21
N ILE A 66 1.21 1.23 13.80
CA ILE A 66 1.98 1.86 12.73
C ILE A 66 3.40 2.11 13.28
N VAL A 67 4.39 1.48 12.65
CA VAL A 67 5.81 1.59 13.04
C VAL A 67 6.63 2.41 12.05
N GLY A 68 6.06 2.73 10.89
CA GLY A 68 6.61 3.61 9.88
C GLY A 68 5.56 4.01 8.87
N GLU A 69 5.62 5.22 8.36
CA GLU A 69 4.67 5.74 7.38
C GLU A 69 5.34 6.75 6.44
N THR A 70 4.68 7.11 5.34
CA THR A 70 5.20 8.15 4.47
C THR A 70 4.98 9.53 5.07
N ARG A 71 6.00 10.39 4.94
CA ARG A 71 5.94 11.80 5.37
C ARG A 71 5.29 12.72 4.34
N ASP A 72 5.07 12.22 3.12
CA ASP A 72 4.56 13.02 2.01
C ASP A 72 3.67 12.18 1.08
N ASP A 73 3.95 12.13 -0.22
CA ASP A 73 3.16 11.35 -1.17
C ASP A 73 3.17 9.85 -0.81
N ALA A 74 2.02 9.19 -0.89
CA ALA A 74 1.98 7.73 -0.90
C ALA A 74 2.63 7.18 -2.17
N VAL A 75 3.14 5.95 -2.10
CA VAL A 75 3.83 5.31 -3.23
C VAL A 75 2.95 5.23 -4.47
N GLY A 76 1.69 4.85 -4.34
CA GLY A 76 0.76 4.79 -5.48
C GLY A 76 0.44 6.17 -6.05
N GLU A 77 0.32 7.19 -5.19
CA GLU A 77 0.17 8.57 -5.63
C GLU A 77 1.40 9.07 -6.41
N ALA A 78 2.62 8.66 -5.99
CA ALA A 78 3.84 8.98 -6.73
C ALA A 78 3.84 8.34 -8.13
N TYR A 79 3.42 7.07 -8.26
CA TYR A 79 3.21 6.41 -9.55
C TYR A 79 2.22 7.18 -10.44
N ASP A 80 1.09 7.59 -9.90
CA ASP A 80 0.05 8.29 -10.67
C ASP A 80 0.50 9.69 -11.11
N LYS A 81 1.22 10.42 -10.26
CA LYS A 81 1.76 11.75 -10.58
C LYS A 81 2.83 11.66 -11.67
N VAL A 82 3.73 10.68 -11.59
CA VAL A 82 4.76 10.42 -12.60
C VAL A 82 4.11 9.93 -13.91
N GLY A 83 3.15 9.04 -13.84
CA GLY A 83 2.39 8.57 -14.99
C GLY A 83 1.72 9.69 -15.76
N ARG A 84 1.16 10.68 -15.06
CA ARG A 84 0.57 11.87 -15.68
C ARG A 84 1.61 12.66 -16.49
N VAL A 85 2.84 12.82 -15.96
CA VAL A 85 3.94 13.49 -16.69
C VAL A 85 4.34 12.72 -17.93
N MET A 86 4.31 11.37 -17.87
CA MET A 86 4.56 10.49 -19.02
C MET A 86 3.41 10.44 -20.02
N GLY A 87 2.25 11.06 -19.73
CA GLY A 87 1.06 11.02 -20.57
C GLY A 87 0.35 9.66 -20.55
N LEU A 88 0.43 8.94 -19.41
CA LEU A 88 -0.25 7.66 -19.19
C LEU A 88 -1.65 7.84 -18.62
N THR A 89 -2.48 6.80 -18.73
CA THR A 89 -3.85 6.81 -18.17
C THR A 89 -3.85 6.61 -16.66
N TYR A 90 -4.82 7.20 -15.98
CA TYR A 90 -5.02 7.02 -14.54
C TYR A 90 -5.92 5.80 -14.26
N PRO A 91 -5.58 4.92 -13.32
CA PRO A 91 -4.36 4.88 -12.50
C PRO A 91 -3.16 4.33 -13.30
N ALA A 92 -1.98 4.95 -13.14
CA ALA A 92 -0.82 4.70 -14.00
C ALA A 92 0.10 3.56 -13.51
N GLY A 93 -0.08 3.09 -12.28
CA GLY A 93 0.85 2.15 -11.63
C GLY A 93 1.10 0.88 -12.45
N ARG A 94 0.05 0.30 -13.04
CA ARG A 94 0.17 -0.90 -13.87
C ARG A 94 0.96 -0.64 -15.16
N GLU A 95 0.65 0.45 -15.86
CA GLU A 95 1.30 0.77 -17.13
C GLU A 95 2.78 1.12 -16.93
N ILE A 96 3.12 1.81 -15.82
CA ILE A 96 4.52 2.07 -15.43
C ILE A 96 5.26 0.74 -15.16
N ASP A 97 4.65 -0.19 -14.46
CA ASP A 97 5.24 -1.50 -14.18
C ASP A 97 5.50 -2.29 -15.48
N GLU A 98 4.53 -2.31 -16.39
CA GLU A 98 4.69 -2.94 -17.73
C GLU A 98 5.78 -2.28 -18.59
N LEU A 99 5.93 -0.95 -18.53
CA LEU A 99 7.00 -0.21 -19.19
C LEU A 99 8.36 -0.48 -18.53
N ALA A 100 8.41 -0.51 -17.21
CA ALA A 100 9.64 -0.75 -16.47
C ALA A 100 10.30 -2.07 -16.81
N HIS A 101 9.52 -3.12 -17.06
CA HIS A 101 10.04 -4.44 -17.49
C HIS A 101 10.65 -4.44 -18.89
N LYS A 102 10.39 -3.41 -19.69
CA LYS A 102 10.94 -3.25 -21.06
C LYS A 102 12.11 -2.27 -21.10
N GLY A 103 12.35 -1.55 -20.02
CA GLY A 103 13.38 -0.53 -19.91
C GLY A 103 14.60 -0.95 -19.12
N GLN A 104 15.51 -0.03 -18.96
CA GLN A 104 16.72 -0.16 -18.16
C GLN A 104 16.80 0.98 -17.14
N ASP A 105 17.27 0.68 -15.92
CA ASP A 105 17.56 1.67 -14.91
C ASP A 105 18.85 2.42 -15.25
N ILE A 106 18.72 3.55 -15.93
CA ILE A 106 19.84 4.39 -16.40
C ILE A 106 19.82 5.80 -15.82
N TYR A 107 18.73 6.23 -15.18
CA TYR A 107 18.60 7.55 -14.58
C TYR A 107 18.77 7.46 -13.06
N ASP A 108 19.75 8.19 -12.52
CA ASP A 108 20.03 8.22 -11.07
C ASP A 108 18.99 9.09 -10.34
N PHE A 109 17.88 8.48 -9.97
CA PHE A 109 16.86 9.12 -9.15
C PHE A 109 17.20 9.02 -7.65
N PRO A 110 16.79 10.01 -6.83
CA PRO A 110 17.06 10.01 -5.41
C PRO A 110 16.29 8.89 -4.68
N ARG A 111 16.95 8.24 -3.71
CA ARG A 111 16.37 7.30 -2.76
C ARG A 111 16.26 8.00 -1.41
N ALA A 112 15.21 8.79 -1.24
CA ALA A 112 15.03 9.59 -0.04
C ALA A 112 14.96 8.71 1.21
N MET A 113 15.55 9.21 2.31
CA MET A 113 15.52 8.61 3.65
C MET A 113 16.09 7.19 3.76
N ILE A 114 16.62 6.58 2.69
CA ILE A 114 17.06 5.17 2.69
C ILE A 114 18.20 4.91 3.72
N LYS A 115 19.03 5.92 3.99
CA LYS A 115 20.16 5.83 4.95
C LYS A 115 19.79 6.29 6.37
N GLU A 116 18.62 6.87 6.56
CA GLU A 116 18.20 7.38 7.86
C GLU A 116 17.78 6.23 8.78
N ASP A 117 18.07 6.41 10.09
CA ASP A 117 17.72 5.43 11.11
C ASP A 117 16.29 5.56 11.59
N ASN A 118 15.35 5.51 10.64
CA ASN A 118 13.92 5.49 10.87
C ASN A 118 13.23 4.51 9.90
N LEU A 119 11.94 4.29 10.07
CA LEU A 119 11.11 3.43 9.23
C LEU A 119 10.17 4.24 8.31
N GLU A 120 10.41 5.53 8.18
CA GLU A 120 9.57 6.42 7.39
C GLU A 120 9.94 6.39 5.90
N PHE A 121 8.98 6.75 5.07
CA PHE A 121 9.14 6.86 3.62
C PHE A 121 9.02 8.32 3.17
N SER A 122 9.54 8.61 1.98
CA SER A 122 9.30 9.87 1.26
C SER A 122 9.45 9.64 -0.24
N PHE A 123 8.48 10.11 -1.01
CA PHE A 123 8.46 9.98 -2.48
C PHE A 123 8.34 11.32 -3.20
N SER A 124 8.10 12.42 -2.49
CA SER A 124 7.94 13.75 -3.11
C SER A 124 9.22 14.23 -3.80
N GLY A 125 10.38 13.95 -3.21
CA GLY A 125 11.69 14.27 -3.80
C GLY A 125 11.97 13.47 -5.08
N LEU A 126 11.61 12.19 -5.08
CA LEU A 126 11.73 11.33 -6.26
C LEU A 126 10.84 11.82 -7.41
N LYS A 127 9.57 12.15 -7.12
CA LYS A 127 8.64 12.75 -8.08
C LYS A 127 9.20 14.06 -8.67
N SER A 128 9.71 14.93 -7.82
CA SER A 128 10.25 16.23 -8.26
C SER A 128 11.48 16.05 -9.15
N ALA A 129 12.37 15.13 -8.82
CA ALA A 129 13.53 14.79 -9.66
C ALA A 129 13.11 14.25 -11.03
N PHE A 130 12.08 13.39 -11.08
CA PHE A 130 11.53 12.87 -12.32
C PHE A 130 10.96 13.98 -13.21
N ILE A 131 10.13 14.85 -12.65
CA ILE A 131 9.54 15.98 -13.37
C ILE A 131 10.63 16.89 -13.92
N ASN A 132 11.64 17.23 -13.11
CA ASN A 132 12.76 18.08 -13.52
C ASN A 132 13.58 17.44 -14.66
N LEU A 133 13.83 16.13 -14.61
CA LEU A 133 14.52 15.41 -15.68
C LEU A 133 13.74 15.54 -17.01
N CYS A 134 12.44 15.26 -17.00
CA CYS A 134 11.59 15.35 -18.18
C CYS A 134 11.56 16.78 -18.75
N HIS A 135 11.36 17.78 -17.88
CA HIS A 135 11.32 19.19 -18.30
C HIS A 135 12.64 19.66 -18.89
N ASN A 136 13.77 19.32 -18.25
CA ASN A 136 15.10 19.67 -18.75
C ASN A 136 15.41 19.01 -20.10
N ALA A 137 15.00 17.78 -20.31
CA ALA A 137 15.16 17.08 -21.59
C ALA A 137 14.32 17.75 -22.68
N GLU A 138 13.06 18.09 -22.39
CA GLU A 138 12.19 18.82 -23.32
C GLU A 138 12.78 20.17 -23.75
N GLN A 139 13.30 20.94 -22.79
CA GLN A 139 13.97 22.24 -23.09
C GLN A 139 15.21 22.07 -23.99
N ARG A 140 15.92 20.94 -23.89
CA ARG A 140 17.08 20.64 -24.72
C ARG A 140 16.72 19.97 -26.06
N GLY A 141 15.42 19.69 -26.28
CA GLY A 141 14.97 18.95 -27.47
C GLY A 141 15.39 17.47 -27.45
N GLU A 142 15.70 16.91 -26.29
CA GLU A 142 16.07 15.51 -26.10
C GLU A 142 14.83 14.65 -25.92
N SER A 143 14.83 13.47 -26.55
CA SER A 143 13.76 12.46 -26.34
C SER A 143 14.21 11.43 -25.31
N LEU A 144 13.42 11.27 -24.26
CA LEU A 144 13.66 10.24 -23.23
C LEU A 144 12.80 9.01 -23.54
N SER A 145 13.37 7.79 -23.37
CA SER A 145 12.60 6.54 -23.44
C SER A 145 11.65 6.44 -22.26
N LYS A 146 10.36 6.22 -22.52
CA LYS A 146 9.35 6.00 -21.48
C LYS A 146 9.67 4.73 -20.68
N GLU A 147 10.17 3.71 -21.32
CA GLU A 147 10.55 2.43 -20.71
C GLU A 147 11.68 2.65 -19.70
N ASN A 148 12.74 3.37 -20.09
CA ASN A 148 13.86 3.65 -19.20
C ASN A 148 13.48 4.60 -18.04
N LEU A 149 12.63 5.59 -18.31
CA LEU A 149 12.07 6.45 -17.25
C LEU A 149 11.28 5.63 -16.23
N ALA A 150 10.41 4.74 -16.71
CA ALA A 150 9.62 3.85 -15.86
C ALA A 150 10.51 2.89 -15.05
N ALA A 151 11.51 2.27 -15.70
CA ALA A 151 12.44 1.35 -15.06
C ALA A 151 13.24 2.03 -13.94
N SER A 152 13.81 3.22 -14.21
CA SER A 152 14.61 3.95 -13.23
C SER A 152 13.76 4.50 -12.06
N PHE A 153 12.55 4.98 -12.36
CA PHE A 153 11.61 5.40 -11.33
C PHE A 153 11.20 4.23 -10.44
N GLN A 154 10.79 3.11 -11.04
CA GLN A 154 10.38 1.91 -10.30
C GLN A 154 11.53 1.34 -9.46
N ALA A 155 12.76 1.29 -10.00
CA ALA A 155 13.94 0.85 -9.26
C ALA A 155 14.12 1.69 -7.99
N ALA A 156 14.05 3.03 -8.09
CA ALA A 156 14.18 3.92 -6.94
C ALA A 156 13.08 3.70 -5.90
N VAL A 157 11.82 3.53 -6.33
CA VAL A 157 10.69 3.22 -5.44
C VAL A 157 10.93 1.91 -4.70
N LEU A 158 11.28 0.84 -5.44
CA LEU A 158 11.47 -0.48 -4.87
C LEU A 158 12.66 -0.51 -3.91
N ASP A 159 13.75 0.20 -4.20
CA ASP A 159 14.90 0.34 -3.29
C ASP A 159 14.48 0.93 -1.94
N ILE A 160 13.66 2.00 -1.96
CA ILE A 160 13.14 2.63 -0.73
C ILE A 160 12.25 1.65 0.05
N LEU A 161 11.29 1.02 -0.62
CA LEU A 161 10.36 0.07 0.02
C LEU A 161 11.10 -1.12 0.64
N MET A 162 12.02 -1.74 -0.11
CA MET A 162 12.77 -2.90 0.35
C MET A 162 13.70 -2.56 1.51
N ALA A 163 14.44 -1.43 1.44
CA ALA A 163 15.35 -1.03 2.50
C ALA A 163 14.62 -0.79 3.84
N LYS A 164 13.49 -0.07 3.80
CA LYS A 164 12.71 0.21 5.01
C LYS A 164 12.00 -1.03 5.56
N THR A 165 11.52 -1.91 4.67
CA THR A 165 10.92 -3.19 5.09
C THR A 165 11.94 -4.10 5.76
N LYS A 166 13.15 -4.25 5.20
CA LYS A 166 14.25 -5.01 5.81
C LYS A 166 14.61 -4.46 7.19
N LYS A 167 14.77 -3.15 7.29
CA LYS A 167 15.06 -2.47 8.57
C LYS A 167 13.95 -2.68 9.60
N ALA A 168 12.69 -2.67 9.17
CA ALA A 168 11.57 -2.97 10.06
C ALA A 168 11.61 -4.42 10.56
N LEU A 169 11.95 -5.39 9.71
CA LEU A 169 12.09 -6.79 10.09
C LEU A 169 13.24 -7.03 11.07
N GLU A 170 14.34 -6.27 10.97
CA GLU A 170 15.43 -6.31 11.95
C GLU A 170 14.98 -5.78 13.32
N LYS A 171 14.15 -4.72 13.34
CA LYS A 171 13.67 -4.09 14.57
C LYS A 171 12.49 -4.85 15.20
N TYR A 172 11.66 -5.46 14.38
CA TYR A 172 10.47 -6.22 14.78
C TYR A 172 10.60 -7.66 14.25
N PRO A 173 11.28 -8.56 14.99
CA PRO A 173 11.51 -9.93 14.52
C PRO A 173 10.20 -10.71 14.50
N VAL A 174 9.74 -10.99 13.30
CA VAL A 174 8.51 -11.76 13.02
C VAL A 174 8.79 -12.87 12.01
N LYS A 175 7.90 -13.84 11.89
CA LYS A 175 8.03 -14.94 10.92
C LYS A 175 7.28 -14.68 9.61
N THR A 176 6.40 -13.69 9.60
CA THR A 176 5.51 -13.40 8.47
C THR A 176 5.55 -11.93 8.11
N LEU A 177 5.76 -11.65 6.83
CA LEU A 177 5.57 -10.35 6.21
C LEU A 177 4.33 -10.42 5.32
N VAL A 178 3.34 -9.58 5.60
CA VAL A 178 2.19 -9.37 4.71
C VAL A 178 2.47 -8.15 3.84
N VAL A 179 2.23 -8.24 2.52
CA VAL A 179 2.31 -7.07 1.62
C VAL A 179 0.96 -6.90 0.96
N ALA A 180 0.28 -5.78 1.21
CA ALA A 180 -1.10 -5.56 0.78
C ALA A 180 -1.35 -4.13 0.31
N GLY A 181 -2.51 -3.90 -0.29
CA GLY A 181 -2.88 -2.65 -0.97
C GLY A 181 -2.67 -2.71 -2.47
N GLY A 182 -3.17 -1.70 -3.20
CA GLY A 182 -3.18 -1.70 -4.67
C GLY A 182 -1.79 -1.85 -5.31
N VAL A 183 -0.75 -1.26 -4.70
CA VAL A 183 0.63 -1.36 -5.22
C VAL A 183 1.25 -2.75 -4.97
N ALA A 184 0.69 -3.57 -4.08
CA ALA A 184 1.09 -4.98 -3.94
C ALA A 184 0.80 -5.83 -5.20
N ALA A 185 0.04 -5.30 -6.16
CA ALA A 185 -0.16 -5.90 -7.47
C ALA A 185 1.04 -5.69 -8.43
N ASN A 186 1.93 -4.72 -8.14
CA ASN A 186 3.10 -4.41 -8.96
C ASN A 186 4.01 -5.64 -9.07
N GLN A 187 4.33 -6.04 -10.30
CA GLN A 187 5.10 -7.26 -10.57
C GLN A 187 6.55 -7.10 -10.12
N GLY A 188 7.17 -5.94 -10.39
CA GLY A 188 8.55 -5.66 -9.95
C GLY A 188 8.70 -5.73 -8.43
N LEU A 189 7.70 -5.26 -7.66
CA LEU A 189 7.69 -5.40 -6.19
C LEU A 189 7.65 -6.88 -5.78
N ARG A 190 6.77 -7.67 -6.41
CA ARG A 190 6.64 -9.11 -6.12
C ARG A 190 7.93 -9.88 -6.43
N GLU A 191 8.57 -9.58 -7.54
CA GLU A 191 9.84 -10.19 -7.94
C GLU A 191 10.97 -9.84 -6.95
N ARG A 192 11.05 -8.57 -6.53
CA ARG A 192 12.03 -8.12 -5.52
C ARG A 192 11.79 -8.79 -4.16
N LEU A 193 10.54 -8.88 -3.72
CA LEU A 193 10.19 -9.59 -2.48
C LEU A 193 10.58 -11.06 -2.55
N ALA A 194 10.27 -11.74 -3.64
CA ALA A 194 10.61 -13.15 -3.82
C ALA A 194 12.13 -13.40 -3.84
N ALA A 195 12.89 -12.48 -4.44
CA ALA A 195 14.35 -12.59 -4.53
C ALA A 195 15.10 -12.23 -3.24
N GLU A 196 14.58 -11.26 -2.47
CA GLU A 196 15.32 -10.64 -1.37
C GLU A 196 14.80 -10.99 0.04
N MET A 197 13.59 -11.59 0.14
CA MET A 197 12.94 -11.96 1.41
C MET A 197 12.85 -13.48 1.56
N THR A 198 13.97 -14.18 1.37
CA THR A 198 14.01 -15.66 1.38
C THR A 198 13.90 -16.28 2.75
N ASP A 199 14.27 -15.54 3.81
CA ASP A 199 14.34 -16.03 5.19
C ASP A 199 13.06 -15.78 5.99
N ILE A 200 12.05 -15.18 5.35
CA ILE A 200 10.76 -14.86 5.96
C ILE A 200 9.61 -15.29 5.05
N LYS A 201 8.53 -15.71 5.66
CA LYS A 201 7.29 -16.03 4.93
C LYS A 201 6.62 -14.76 4.44
N VAL A 202 6.56 -14.59 3.12
CA VAL A 202 5.88 -13.44 2.50
C VAL A 202 4.50 -13.85 2.01
N ILE A 203 3.46 -13.15 2.46
CA ILE A 203 2.07 -13.37 2.04
C ILE A 203 1.58 -12.14 1.29
N ILE A 204 1.18 -12.32 0.03
CA ILE A 204 0.64 -11.26 -0.80
C ILE A 204 -0.72 -11.72 -1.33
N PRO A 205 -1.81 -10.97 -1.15
CA PRO A 205 -3.11 -11.32 -1.71
C PRO A 205 -3.04 -11.55 -3.23
N PRO A 206 -3.91 -12.40 -3.79
CA PRO A 206 -4.03 -12.53 -5.25
C PRO A 206 -4.41 -11.17 -5.87
N LEU A 207 -4.00 -10.95 -7.12
CA LEU A 207 -4.16 -9.66 -7.82
C LEU A 207 -5.57 -9.06 -7.71
N ARG A 208 -6.61 -9.90 -7.77
CA ARG A 208 -8.02 -9.48 -7.65
C ARG A 208 -8.40 -8.92 -6.28
N LEU A 209 -7.60 -9.16 -5.24
CA LEU A 209 -7.82 -8.71 -3.87
C LEU A 209 -6.80 -7.66 -3.40
N CYS A 210 -5.87 -7.23 -4.26
CA CYS A 210 -4.94 -6.13 -3.93
C CYS A 210 -5.62 -4.77 -3.95
N GLY A 211 -6.52 -4.52 -4.91
CA GLY A 211 -7.35 -3.29 -4.94
C GLY A 211 -8.55 -3.37 -4.00
N ASP A 212 -9.29 -2.27 -3.89
CA ASP A 212 -10.51 -2.18 -3.07
C ASP A 212 -11.55 -3.23 -3.51
N ASN A 213 -12.04 -3.99 -2.54
CA ASN A 213 -13.05 -5.01 -2.79
C ASN A 213 -13.83 -5.33 -1.51
N ALA A 214 -15.06 -5.86 -1.66
CA ALA A 214 -15.89 -6.20 -0.51
C ALA A 214 -15.32 -7.38 0.31
N GLY A 215 -14.60 -8.30 -0.34
CA GLY A 215 -14.01 -9.47 0.34
C GLY A 215 -12.98 -9.08 1.41
N MET A 216 -12.17 -8.04 1.17
CA MET A 216 -11.20 -7.56 2.15
C MET A 216 -11.89 -7.06 3.42
N ILE A 217 -13.01 -6.36 3.28
CA ILE A 217 -13.81 -5.88 4.41
C ILE A 217 -14.45 -7.04 5.16
N ALA A 218 -14.94 -8.05 4.44
CA ALA A 218 -15.50 -9.25 5.05
C ALA A 218 -14.44 -10.03 5.86
N TYR A 219 -13.21 -10.17 5.37
CA TYR A 219 -12.14 -10.79 6.14
C TYR A 219 -11.83 -10.02 7.42
N ALA A 220 -11.71 -8.69 7.34
CA ALA A 220 -11.42 -7.86 8.51
C ALA A 220 -12.59 -7.85 9.53
N SER A 221 -13.83 -7.95 9.07
CA SER A 221 -15.00 -7.96 9.96
C SER A 221 -15.03 -9.15 10.93
N VAL A 222 -14.34 -10.25 10.62
CA VAL A 222 -14.30 -11.44 11.49
C VAL A 222 -13.60 -11.12 12.83
N SER A 223 -12.51 -10.38 12.82
CA SER A 223 -11.82 -9.96 14.05
C SER A 223 -12.69 -9.02 14.88
N GLU A 224 -13.35 -8.06 14.24
CA GLU A 224 -14.24 -7.12 14.92
C GLU A 224 -15.48 -7.82 15.53
N TRP A 225 -16.03 -8.78 14.80
CA TRP A 225 -17.10 -9.62 15.33
C TRP A 225 -16.67 -10.40 16.58
N ASN A 226 -15.50 -11.05 16.53
CA ASN A 226 -14.98 -11.83 17.65
C ASN A 226 -14.67 -10.98 18.89
N LYS A 227 -14.35 -9.69 18.70
CA LYS A 227 -14.19 -8.69 19.77
C LYS A 227 -15.53 -8.19 20.30
N GLY A 228 -16.65 -8.48 19.64
CA GLY A 228 -17.95 -7.90 19.95
C GLY A 228 -18.08 -6.43 19.54
N ASN A 229 -17.21 -5.94 18.64
CA ASN A 229 -17.25 -4.56 18.17
C ASN A 229 -18.40 -4.38 17.16
N LEU A 230 -19.55 -3.95 17.66
CA LEU A 230 -20.78 -3.71 16.90
C LEU A 230 -21.11 -2.22 16.91
N ALA A 231 -21.44 -1.70 15.73
CA ALA A 231 -21.84 -0.31 15.58
C ALA A 231 -23.35 -0.14 15.69
N THR A 232 -23.77 1.02 16.11
CA THR A 232 -25.16 1.48 16.03
C THR A 232 -25.42 2.13 14.66
N LEU A 233 -26.67 2.44 14.37
CA LEU A 233 -27.06 3.18 13.16
C LEU A 233 -26.54 4.65 13.16
N SER A 234 -26.01 5.13 14.27
CA SER A 234 -25.34 6.45 14.34
C SER A 234 -23.93 6.46 13.75
N LEU A 235 -23.33 5.28 13.49
CA LEU A 235 -22.00 5.18 12.84
C LEU A 235 -21.90 6.10 11.61
N ASN A 236 -20.82 6.83 11.47
CA ASN A 236 -20.57 7.66 10.32
C ASN A 236 -19.26 7.26 9.60
N ALA A 237 -19.15 7.60 8.32
CA ALA A 237 -17.93 7.36 7.57
C ALA A 237 -16.85 8.36 8.02
N LYS A 238 -15.66 7.84 8.30
CA LYS A 238 -14.45 8.64 8.59
C LYS A 238 -13.44 8.38 7.46
N PRO A 239 -13.19 9.35 6.56
CA PRO A 239 -12.35 9.12 5.36
C PRO A 239 -10.86 8.91 5.67
N SER A 240 -10.40 9.37 6.84
CA SER A 240 -8.98 9.29 7.26
C SER A 240 -8.89 8.66 8.65
N LEU A 241 -9.41 7.44 8.79
CA LEU A 241 -9.36 6.72 10.05
C LEU A 241 -8.04 5.95 10.18
N ALA A 242 -7.17 6.36 11.10
CA ALA A 242 -5.97 5.62 11.44
C ALA A 242 -6.31 4.30 12.18
N PHE A 243 -5.36 3.35 12.24
CA PHE A 243 -5.57 2.07 12.92
C PHE A 243 -5.85 2.21 14.42
N ASP A 244 -5.20 3.18 15.06
CA ASP A 244 -5.21 3.41 16.50
C ASP A 244 -6.42 4.20 17.00
N THR A 245 -7.30 4.67 16.13
CA THR A 245 -8.48 5.47 16.48
C THR A 245 -9.79 4.69 16.55
N MET A 246 -9.75 3.36 16.60
CA MET A 246 -10.95 2.51 16.67
C MET A 246 -11.53 2.37 18.09
N GLU A 247 -10.98 3.08 19.10
CA GLU A 247 -11.40 2.99 20.50
C GLU A 247 -12.44 4.04 20.96
N GLU A 248 -13.09 4.80 20.04
CA GLU A 248 -14.16 5.73 20.42
C GLU A 248 -15.50 5.47 19.71
#